data_6747984853b98205f68879f723034e09
#
_entry.id   6747984853b98205f68879f723034e09
#
_cell.length_a   1.000
_cell.length_b   1.000
_cell.length_c   1.000
_cell.angle_alpha   90.00
_cell.angle_beta   90.00
_cell.angle_gamma   90.00
#
_symmetry.space_group_name_H-M   'P 1'
#
loop_
_entity.id
_entity.type
_entity.pdbx_description
1 polymer ?
#
loop_
_entity_poly.entity_id
_entity_poly.type
_entity_poly.pdbx_seq_one_letter_code
_entity_poly.pdbx_strand_id
1 'polypeptide(L)'
;MAVWLYFRFPLSLRMVEEMLAARGIDVSHETVRRWAEKFGRDYANRLRRCAICPGDTWHLDEVVITIAGQKHWLWRAVDGQGFVLDVLVQKRRDTKAAKRLMRKLLKKYAIAPRVMVTDKLRSYAAAKQELRCGAEHRQHKGLNNRAENSPQPTRRRERIMKCFKSARHVQRFLSIHDPIANLFHRRRDQQSASERRHARTEALTLWSNATGAVLSA
;
A
#
# COMPACT_ATOMS: atom_id res chain seq x y z
N MET A 1 -9.39 5.69 -16.58
CA MET A 1 -8.90 7.03 -16.16
C MET A 1 -9.27 7.35 -14.71
N ALA A 2 -10.55 7.54 -14.34
CA ALA A 2 -10.99 7.99 -12.99
C ALA A 2 -10.40 7.21 -11.80
N VAL A 3 -10.46 5.87 -11.83
CA VAL A 3 -9.93 4.99 -10.78
C VAL A 3 -8.42 5.17 -10.61
N TRP A 4 -7.69 5.30 -11.72
CA TRP A 4 -6.26 5.56 -11.70
C TRP A 4 -5.94 6.92 -11.08
N LEU A 5 -6.58 7.99 -11.51
CA LEU A 5 -6.42 9.34 -10.94
C LEU A 5 -6.65 9.33 -9.44
N TYR A 6 -7.76 8.73 -9.00
CA TYR A 6 -8.14 8.69 -7.60
C TYR A 6 -7.14 7.92 -6.72
N PHE A 7 -6.67 6.74 -7.12
CA PHE A 7 -5.74 5.96 -6.29
C PHE A 7 -4.28 6.33 -6.49
N ARG A 8 -3.89 6.80 -7.68
CA ARG A 8 -2.49 7.14 -7.96
C ARG A 8 -2.09 8.48 -7.36
N PHE A 9 -2.96 9.48 -7.43
CA PHE A 9 -2.66 10.84 -6.99
C PHE A 9 -3.40 11.18 -5.69
N PRO A 10 -2.88 12.11 -4.88
CA PRO A 10 -3.55 12.57 -3.68
C PRO A 10 -4.71 13.52 -4.03
N LEU A 11 -5.70 13.03 -4.77
CA LEU A 11 -6.86 13.77 -5.22
C LEU A 11 -8.10 13.41 -4.41
N SER A 12 -8.98 14.38 -4.14
CA SER A 12 -10.34 14.12 -3.67
C SER A 12 -11.20 13.62 -4.83
N LEU A 13 -12.37 13.05 -4.53
CA LEU A 13 -13.32 12.62 -5.57
C LEU A 13 -13.80 13.81 -6.43
N ARG A 14 -13.99 15.00 -5.83
CA ARG A 14 -14.38 16.21 -6.54
C ARG A 14 -13.26 16.72 -7.46
N MET A 15 -12.01 16.69 -7.02
CA MET A 15 -10.90 17.05 -7.91
C MET A 15 -10.79 16.09 -9.11
N VAL A 16 -11.11 14.81 -8.94
CA VAL A 16 -11.17 13.87 -10.07
C VAL A 16 -12.33 14.20 -11.00
N GLU A 17 -13.50 14.55 -10.48
CA GLU A 17 -14.66 15.05 -11.23
C GLU A 17 -14.26 16.26 -12.10
N GLU A 18 -13.65 17.30 -11.51
CA GLU A 18 -13.16 18.49 -12.23
C GLU A 18 -12.13 18.14 -13.33
N MET A 19 -11.18 17.25 -13.02
CA MET A 19 -10.18 16.81 -14.02
C MET A 19 -10.79 16.02 -15.17
N LEU A 20 -11.89 15.31 -14.96
CA LEU A 20 -12.63 14.61 -16.01
C LEU A 20 -13.47 15.59 -16.82
N ALA A 21 -14.15 16.55 -16.17
CA ALA A 21 -14.91 17.61 -16.82
C ALA A 21 -14.01 18.45 -17.77
N ALA A 22 -12.79 18.78 -17.34
CA ALA A 22 -11.80 19.46 -18.19
C ALA A 22 -11.39 18.67 -19.46
N ARG A 23 -11.76 17.39 -19.54
CA ARG A 23 -11.56 16.50 -20.71
C ARG A 23 -12.87 16.16 -21.43
N GLY A 24 -13.94 16.89 -21.16
CA GLY A 24 -15.25 16.66 -21.74
C GLY A 24 -15.99 15.43 -21.20
N ILE A 25 -15.54 14.87 -20.05
CA ILE A 25 -16.18 13.73 -19.40
C ILE A 25 -16.98 14.26 -18.21
N ASP A 26 -18.27 14.45 -18.40
CA ASP A 26 -19.18 14.96 -17.38
C ASP A 26 -19.73 13.79 -16.53
N VAL A 27 -19.20 13.66 -15.31
CA VAL A 27 -19.60 12.64 -14.32
C VAL A 27 -19.49 13.21 -12.92
N SER A 28 -20.41 12.88 -12.04
CA SER A 28 -20.35 13.33 -10.65
C SER A 28 -19.28 12.61 -9.83
N HIS A 29 -18.81 13.26 -8.75
CA HIS A 29 -17.89 12.64 -7.78
C HIS A 29 -18.44 11.35 -7.14
N GLU A 30 -19.77 11.20 -7.07
CA GLU A 30 -20.40 9.99 -6.61
C GLU A 30 -20.24 8.83 -7.63
N THR A 31 -20.31 9.13 -8.92
CA THR A 31 -20.00 8.19 -10.00
C THR A 31 -18.53 7.74 -9.90
N VAL A 32 -17.60 8.68 -9.68
CA VAL A 32 -16.18 8.36 -9.46
C VAL A 32 -16.01 7.43 -8.25
N ARG A 33 -16.74 7.68 -7.15
CA ARG A 33 -16.74 6.81 -5.96
C ARG A 33 -17.20 5.40 -6.30
N ARG A 34 -18.33 5.26 -6.98
CA ARG A 34 -18.88 3.96 -7.41
C ARG A 34 -17.88 3.20 -8.29
N TRP A 35 -17.23 3.87 -9.23
CA TRP A 35 -16.21 3.26 -10.06
C TRP A 35 -14.97 2.81 -9.25
N ALA A 36 -14.51 3.63 -8.33
CA ALA A 36 -13.41 3.28 -7.43
C ALA A 36 -13.74 2.04 -6.58
N GLU A 37 -14.98 1.92 -6.11
CA GLU A 37 -15.45 0.76 -5.34
C GLU A 37 -15.63 -0.49 -6.20
N LYS A 38 -16.23 -0.35 -7.37
CA LYS A 38 -16.53 -1.45 -8.30
C LYS A 38 -15.27 -2.04 -8.93
N PHE A 39 -14.43 -1.21 -9.50
CA PHE A 39 -13.28 -1.64 -10.31
C PHE A 39 -11.96 -1.69 -9.51
N GLY A 40 -11.83 -0.87 -8.47
CA GLY A 40 -10.55 -0.72 -7.76
C GLY A 40 -10.01 -2.03 -7.20
N ARG A 41 -10.87 -2.89 -6.65
CA ARG A 41 -10.46 -4.20 -6.11
C ARG A 41 -9.96 -5.14 -7.21
N ASP A 42 -10.64 -5.19 -8.35
CA ASP A 42 -10.26 -6.06 -9.46
C ASP A 42 -8.92 -5.62 -10.05
N TYR A 43 -8.75 -4.32 -10.25
CA TYR A 43 -7.47 -3.76 -10.70
C TYR A 43 -6.34 -4.07 -9.74
N ALA A 44 -6.54 -3.85 -8.44
CA ALA A 44 -5.55 -4.18 -7.42
C ALA A 44 -5.21 -5.69 -7.40
N ASN A 45 -6.19 -6.57 -7.60
CA ASN A 45 -5.98 -8.02 -7.65
C ASN A 45 -5.20 -8.43 -8.89
N ARG A 46 -5.49 -7.85 -10.06
CA ARG A 46 -4.74 -8.12 -11.30
C ARG A 46 -3.30 -7.63 -11.17
N LEU A 47 -3.09 -6.42 -10.66
CA LEU A 47 -1.75 -5.88 -10.40
C LEU A 47 -0.94 -6.74 -9.43
N ARG A 48 -1.56 -7.32 -8.39
CA ARG A 48 -0.87 -8.24 -7.48
C ARG A 48 -0.39 -9.52 -8.15
N ARG A 49 -1.10 -10.01 -9.18
CA ARG A 49 -0.68 -11.19 -9.95
C ARG A 49 0.51 -10.91 -10.85
N CYS A 50 0.64 -9.64 -11.30
CA CYS A 50 1.78 -9.18 -12.09
C CYS A 50 2.93 -8.66 -11.21
N ALA A 51 2.75 -8.62 -9.88
CA ALA A 51 3.75 -8.08 -8.96
C ALA A 51 4.99 -8.99 -8.92
N ILE A 52 6.15 -8.34 -8.90
CA ILE A 52 7.44 -8.99 -8.71
C ILE A 52 7.45 -9.66 -7.31
N CYS A 53 8.14 -10.79 -7.20
CA CYS A 53 8.37 -11.45 -5.91
C CYS A 53 8.95 -10.44 -4.90
N PRO A 54 8.50 -10.46 -3.64
CA PRO A 54 9.04 -9.59 -2.62
C PRO A 54 10.53 -9.88 -2.43
N GLY A 55 11.31 -8.84 -2.15
CA GLY A 55 12.71 -9.02 -1.76
C GLY A 55 12.84 -9.90 -0.50
N ASP A 56 14.02 -10.42 -0.28
CA ASP A 56 14.35 -11.36 0.81
C ASP A 56 14.37 -10.70 2.22
N THR A 57 14.31 -9.38 2.27
CA THR A 57 14.29 -8.59 3.51
C THR A 57 12.95 -7.87 3.66
N TRP A 58 12.25 -8.14 4.77
CA TRP A 58 10.98 -7.48 5.10
C TRP A 58 11.15 -6.56 6.30
N HIS A 59 10.63 -5.35 6.18
CA HIS A 59 10.57 -4.34 7.23
C HIS A 59 9.14 -4.23 7.74
N LEU A 60 8.93 -4.46 9.03
CA LEU A 60 7.61 -4.39 9.66
C LEU A 60 7.56 -3.25 10.66
N ASP A 61 6.47 -2.51 10.66
CA ASP A 61 6.23 -1.38 11.55
C ASP A 61 4.74 -1.21 11.84
N GLU A 62 4.41 -0.49 12.90
CA GLU A 62 3.04 -0.12 13.19
C GLU A 62 2.95 1.36 13.59
N VAL A 63 2.02 2.06 12.98
CA VAL A 63 1.76 3.46 13.26
C VAL A 63 0.35 3.69 13.79
N VAL A 64 0.23 4.70 14.62
CA VAL A 64 -1.09 5.13 15.11
C VAL A 64 -1.81 5.89 14.00
N ILE A 65 -3.07 5.53 13.79
CA ILE A 65 -4.04 6.28 12.97
C ILE A 65 -5.28 6.55 13.80
N THR A 66 -5.93 7.68 13.56
CA THR A 66 -7.18 8.05 14.23
C THR A 66 -8.34 7.80 13.27
N ILE A 67 -9.32 7.03 13.71
CA ILE A 67 -10.51 6.69 12.92
C ILE A 67 -11.73 7.08 13.74
N ALA A 68 -12.53 8.04 13.26
CA ALA A 68 -13.69 8.56 13.98
C ALA A 68 -13.39 8.90 15.44
N GLY A 69 -12.26 9.60 15.68
CA GLY A 69 -11.81 9.97 17.02
C GLY A 69 -11.16 8.86 17.85
N GLN A 70 -11.21 7.61 17.40
CA GLN A 70 -10.64 6.46 18.11
C GLN A 70 -9.27 6.07 17.59
N LYS A 71 -8.34 5.75 18.50
CA LYS A 71 -6.99 5.27 18.19
C LYS A 71 -7.05 3.85 17.63
N HIS A 72 -6.38 3.65 16.48
CA HIS A 72 -6.14 2.36 15.85
C HIS A 72 -4.68 2.23 15.47
N TRP A 73 -4.25 1.02 15.18
CA TRP A 73 -2.89 0.71 14.75
C TRP A 73 -2.92 0.20 13.32
N LEU A 74 -2.18 0.87 12.45
CA LEU A 74 -1.90 0.43 11.10
C LEU A 74 -0.57 -0.34 11.11
N TRP A 75 -0.66 -1.66 11.07
CA TRP A 75 0.45 -2.57 10.92
C TRP A 75 0.81 -2.66 9.45
N ARG A 76 2.09 -2.54 9.12
CA ARG A 76 2.55 -2.43 7.75
C ARG A 76 3.81 -3.25 7.55
N ALA A 77 3.91 -3.90 6.40
CA ALA A 77 5.12 -4.57 5.95
C ALA A 77 5.54 -4.01 4.60
N VAL A 78 6.83 -3.73 4.45
CA VAL A 78 7.45 -3.32 3.20
C VAL A 78 8.69 -4.17 2.94
N ASP A 79 9.07 -4.34 1.68
CA ASP A 79 10.30 -5.02 1.35
C ASP A 79 11.54 -4.11 1.45
N GLY A 80 12.70 -4.67 1.19
CA GLY A 80 13.98 -3.95 1.17
C GLY A 80 14.06 -2.82 0.13
N GLN A 81 13.13 -2.72 -0.82
CA GLN A 81 13.05 -1.65 -1.80
C GLN A 81 11.97 -0.61 -1.46
N GLY A 82 11.17 -0.84 -0.40
CA GLY A 82 10.10 0.05 0.05
C GLY A 82 8.73 -0.25 -0.58
N PHE A 83 8.58 -1.34 -1.35
CA PHE A 83 7.28 -1.78 -1.83
C PHE A 83 6.43 -2.31 -0.68
N VAL A 84 5.18 -1.86 -0.61
CA VAL A 84 4.26 -2.32 0.42
C VAL A 84 3.85 -3.75 0.14
N LEU A 85 4.21 -4.64 1.05
CA LEU A 85 3.86 -6.06 0.98
C LEU A 85 2.41 -6.29 1.40
N ASP A 86 2.05 -5.77 2.57
CA ASP A 86 0.67 -5.82 3.05
C ASP A 86 0.44 -4.87 4.23
N VAL A 87 -0.84 -4.66 4.57
CA VAL A 87 -1.26 -3.83 5.70
C VAL A 87 -2.38 -4.51 6.50
N LEU A 88 -2.45 -4.17 7.80
CA LEU A 88 -3.48 -4.65 8.70
C LEU A 88 -3.89 -3.55 9.68
N VAL A 89 -5.17 -3.24 9.77
CA VAL A 89 -5.71 -2.27 10.73
C VAL A 89 -6.26 -3.00 11.94
N GLN A 90 -5.81 -2.65 13.16
CA GLN A 90 -6.22 -3.28 14.41
C GLN A 90 -6.45 -2.23 15.51
N LYS A 91 -7.35 -2.54 16.45
CA LYS A 91 -7.57 -1.68 17.64
C LYS A 91 -6.43 -1.78 18.65
N ARG A 92 -5.78 -2.92 18.74
CA ARG A 92 -4.74 -3.21 19.74
C ARG A 92 -3.36 -3.34 19.11
N ARG A 93 -2.34 -2.95 19.88
CA ARG A 93 -0.92 -3.16 19.58
C ARG A 93 -0.43 -4.35 20.38
N ASP A 94 -0.72 -5.54 19.90
CA ASP A 94 -0.44 -6.79 20.61
C ASP A 94 0.18 -7.88 19.71
N THR A 95 0.65 -8.96 20.33
CA THR A 95 1.22 -10.11 19.62
C THR A 95 0.23 -10.76 18.66
N LYS A 96 -1.08 -10.73 18.97
CA LYS A 96 -2.11 -11.29 18.10
C LYS A 96 -2.19 -10.53 16.77
N ALA A 97 -2.05 -9.20 16.80
CA ALA A 97 -2.02 -8.37 15.60
C ALA A 97 -0.75 -8.61 14.77
N ALA A 98 0.44 -8.64 15.41
CA ALA A 98 1.70 -8.98 14.75
C ALA A 98 1.63 -10.37 14.07
N LYS A 99 1.17 -11.39 14.80
CA LYS A 99 0.97 -12.75 14.29
C LYS A 99 0.01 -12.80 13.10
N ARG A 100 -1.07 -12.00 13.15
CA ARG A 100 -2.07 -11.93 12.07
C ARG A 100 -1.47 -11.33 10.80
N LEU A 101 -0.68 -10.24 10.91
CA LEU A 101 0.03 -9.66 9.78
C LEU A 101 1.05 -10.66 9.20
N MET A 102 1.92 -11.24 10.04
CA MET A 102 2.94 -12.19 9.58
C MET A 102 2.33 -13.41 8.89
N ARG A 103 1.28 -14.01 9.49
CA ARG A 103 0.57 -15.14 8.87
C ARG A 103 -0.01 -14.78 7.50
N LYS A 104 -0.56 -13.56 7.38
CA LYS A 104 -1.10 -13.06 6.11
C LYS A 104 -0.02 -12.94 5.04
N LEU A 105 1.17 -12.45 5.41
CA LEU A 105 2.32 -12.33 4.51
C LEU A 105 2.84 -13.71 4.08
N LEU A 106 3.11 -14.60 5.04
CA LEU A 106 3.59 -15.95 4.75
C LEU A 106 2.62 -16.73 3.86
N LYS A 107 1.31 -16.63 4.12
CA LYS A 107 0.28 -17.25 3.27
C LYS A 107 0.24 -16.63 1.87
N LYS A 108 0.39 -15.31 1.75
CA LYS A 108 0.29 -14.58 0.50
C LYS A 108 1.44 -14.90 -0.45
N TYR A 109 2.65 -14.97 0.08
CA TYR A 109 3.87 -15.15 -0.72
C TYR A 109 4.36 -16.60 -0.75
N ALA A 110 3.84 -17.46 0.12
CA ALA A 110 4.27 -18.86 0.29
C ALA A 110 5.77 -19.05 0.61
N ILE A 111 6.46 -17.97 0.96
CA ILE A 111 7.87 -17.94 1.34
C ILE A 111 8.05 -17.12 2.62
N ALA A 112 9.08 -17.46 3.40
CA ALA A 112 9.56 -16.63 4.48
C ALA A 112 10.71 -15.73 3.98
N PRO A 113 10.84 -14.49 4.50
CA PRO A 113 12.00 -13.66 4.18
C PRO A 113 13.26 -14.25 4.81
N ARG A 114 14.41 -13.96 4.23
CA ARG A 114 15.70 -14.26 4.87
C ARG A 114 15.91 -13.41 6.13
N VAL A 115 15.59 -12.11 6.02
CA VAL A 115 15.73 -11.14 7.12
C VAL A 115 14.40 -10.44 7.38
N MET A 116 14.04 -10.31 8.64
CA MET A 116 12.92 -9.50 9.11
C MET A 116 13.46 -8.38 10.01
N VAL A 117 13.24 -7.14 9.61
CA VAL A 117 13.64 -5.94 10.36
C VAL A 117 12.41 -5.34 11.03
N THR A 118 12.50 -5.09 12.34
CA THR A 118 11.42 -4.44 13.10
C THR A 118 12.01 -3.39 14.04
N ASP A 119 11.16 -2.56 14.62
CA ASP A 119 11.51 -1.83 15.82
C ASP A 119 11.71 -2.80 17.02
N LYS A 120 11.95 -2.25 18.20
CA LYS A 120 12.14 -3.04 19.43
C LYS A 120 10.84 -3.62 20.01
N LEU A 121 9.73 -3.68 19.26
CA LEU A 121 8.46 -4.21 19.75
C LEU A 121 8.53 -5.73 19.97
N ARG A 122 8.36 -6.14 21.22
CA ARG A 122 8.39 -7.57 21.61
C ARG A 122 7.35 -8.44 20.91
N SER A 123 6.24 -7.85 20.45
CA SER A 123 5.16 -8.56 19.75
C SER A 123 5.61 -9.27 18.48
N TYR A 124 6.58 -8.72 17.74
CA TYR A 124 7.11 -9.36 16.53
C TYR A 124 7.96 -10.59 16.84
N ALA A 125 8.81 -10.52 17.89
CA ALA A 125 9.63 -11.66 18.30
C ALA A 125 8.74 -12.83 18.76
N ALA A 126 7.75 -12.57 19.60
CA ALA A 126 6.78 -13.57 20.05
C ALA A 126 5.98 -14.16 18.88
N ALA A 127 5.50 -13.33 17.95
CA ALA A 127 4.76 -13.78 16.78
C ALA A 127 5.62 -14.66 15.85
N LYS A 128 6.90 -14.29 15.65
CA LYS A 128 7.88 -15.07 14.88
C LYS A 128 8.07 -16.47 15.46
N GLN A 129 8.28 -16.55 16.77
CA GLN A 129 8.46 -17.81 17.49
C GLN A 129 7.23 -18.71 17.37
N GLU A 130 6.03 -18.18 17.61
CA GLU A 130 4.78 -18.93 17.50
C GLU A 130 4.48 -19.42 16.07
N LEU A 131 4.92 -18.69 15.05
CA LEU A 131 4.76 -19.07 13.64
C LEU A 131 5.90 -19.95 13.11
N ARG A 132 6.89 -20.25 13.95
CA ARG A 132 8.12 -20.99 13.57
C ARG A 132 8.77 -20.42 12.30
N CYS A 133 8.77 -19.09 12.17
CA CYS A 133 9.34 -18.42 11.01
C CYS A 133 10.87 -18.40 11.11
N GLY A 134 11.56 -19.03 10.15
CA GLY A 134 13.02 -19.17 10.13
C GLY A 134 13.81 -17.90 9.79
N ALA A 135 13.15 -16.76 9.55
CA ALA A 135 13.80 -15.50 9.20
C ALA A 135 14.79 -15.04 10.28
N GLU A 136 15.92 -14.48 9.90
CA GLU A 136 16.79 -13.73 10.81
C GLU A 136 16.04 -12.48 11.30
N HIS A 137 15.91 -12.29 12.61
CA HIS A 137 15.17 -11.14 13.17
C HIS A 137 16.13 -10.06 13.66
N ARG A 138 16.16 -8.93 12.99
CA ARG A 138 16.95 -7.74 13.35
C ARG A 138 16.04 -6.70 13.99
N GLN A 139 16.26 -6.46 15.29
CA GLN A 139 15.54 -5.46 16.08
C GLN A 139 16.38 -4.20 16.23
N HIS A 140 16.28 -3.27 15.30
CA HIS A 140 17.04 -2.03 15.35
C HIS A 140 16.25 -0.87 14.76
N LYS A 141 16.02 0.19 15.56
CA LYS A 141 15.24 1.37 15.16
C LYS A 141 15.81 2.02 13.88
N GLY A 142 17.11 2.29 13.82
CA GLY A 142 17.75 2.95 12.67
C GLY A 142 17.74 2.14 11.37
N LEU A 143 17.56 0.82 11.42
CA LEU A 143 17.44 -0.03 10.23
C LEU A 143 16.01 -0.09 9.67
N ASN A 144 15.01 0.38 10.44
CA ASN A 144 13.60 0.28 10.07
C ASN A 144 13.03 1.54 9.40
N ASN A 145 13.87 2.53 9.05
CA ASN A 145 13.45 3.81 8.44
C ASN A 145 12.54 3.64 7.21
N ARG A 146 12.69 2.53 6.47
CA ARG A 146 11.84 2.22 5.30
C ARG A 146 10.40 1.98 5.68
N ALA A 147 10.16 1.22 6.74
CA ALA A 147 8.83 0.99 7.26
C ALA A 147 8.28 2.26 7.93
N GLU A 148 9.10 3.00 8.68
CA GLU A 148 8.71 4.24 9.36
C GLU A 148 8.27 5.35 8.37
N ASN A 149 8.89 5.45 7.19
CA ASN A 149 8.53 6.42 6.16
C ASN A 149 7.38 5.97 5.26
N SER A 150 7.12 4.68 5.18
CA SER A 150 6.09 4.07 4.34
C SER A 150 4.66 4.60 4.58
N PRO A 151 4.23 5.03 5.79
CA PRO A 151 2.90 5.57 6.04
C PRO A 151 2.66 6.99 5.50
N GLN A 152 3.67 7.73 5.08
CA GLN A 152 3.50 9.12 4.62
C GLN A 152 2.46 9.28 3.49
N PRO A 153 2.42 8.43 2.43
CA PRO A 153 1.38 8.49 1.42
C PRO A 153 -0.02 8.28 2.01
N THR A 154 -0.17 7.37 2.97
CA THR A 154 -1.43 7.10 3.66
C THR A 154 -1.91 8.31 4.45
N ARG A 155 -1.03 8.97 5.20
CA ARG A 155 -1.35 10.19 5.97
C ARG A 155 -1.74 11.36 5.06
N ARG A 156 -1.10 11.48 3.89
CA ARG A 156 -1.48 12.48 2.88
C ARG A 156 -2.89 12.23 2.35
N ARG A 157 -3.21 10.97 2.05
CA ARG A 157 -4.55 10.56 1.61
C ARG A 157 -5.60 10.78 2.69
N GLU A 158 -5.31 10.44 3.94
CA GLU A 158 -6.20 10.66 5.08
C GLU A 158 -6.61 12.13 5.21
N ARG A 159 -5.65 13.07 5.10
CA ARG A 159 -5.93 14.51 5.12
C ARG A 159 -6.87 14.95 4.00
N ILE A 160 -6.62 14.51 2.77
CA ILE A 160 -7.44 14.88 1.60
C ILE A 160 -8.85 14.28 1.67
N MET A 161 -8.97 13.07 2.20
CA MET A 161 -10.26 12.39 2.40
C MET A 161 -11.03 12.90 3.62
N LYS A 162 -10.50 13.89 4.36
CA LYS A 162 -11.06 14.42 5.61
C LYS A 162 -11.36 13.29 6.61
N CYS A 163 -10.33 12.51 6.92
CA CYS A 163 -10.31 11.37 7.84
C CYS A 163 -11.00 10.09 7.30
N PHE A 164 -10.57 8.99 7.86
CA PHE A 164 -11.21 7.69 7.62
C PHE A 164 -12.41 7.49 8.54
N LYS A 165 -13.50 6.95 7.99
CA LYS A 165 -14.76 6.78 8.73
C LYS A 165 -14.85 5.49 9.54
N SER A 166 -14.08 4.45 9.18
CA SER A 166 -14.07 3.16 9.88
C SER A 166 -12.79 2.38 9.58
N ALA A 167 -12.43 1.43 10.46
CA ALA A 167 -11.29 0.53 10.25
C ALA A 167 -11.45 -0.30 8.96
N ARG A 168 -12.67 -0.71 8.64
CA ARG A 168 -13.01 -1.42 7.39
C ARG A 168 -12.76 -0.52 6.17
N HIS A 169 -13.10 0.76 6.25
CA HIS A 169 -12.84 1.73 5.19
C HIS A 169 -11.33 1.88 4.93
N VAL A 170 -10.52 2.07 5.99
CA VAL A 170 -9.05 2.14 5.87
C VAL A 170 -8.49 0.87 5.24
N GLN A 171 -8.86 -0.29 5.78
CA GLN A 171 -8.36 -1.58 5.30
C GLN A 171 -8.71 -1.80 3.83
N ARG A 172 -9.95 -1.49 3.42
CA ARG A 172 -10.38 -1.57 2.01
C ARG A 172 -9.62 -0.60 1.13
N PHE A 173 -9.50 0.66 1.55
CA PHE A 173 -8.80 1.68 0.79
C PHE A 173 -7.33 1.30 0.55
N LEU A 174 -6.60 0.95 1.61
CA LEU A 174 -5.17 0.59 1.51
C LEU A 174 -4.96 -0.70 0.71
N SER A 175 -5.87 -1.66 0.81
CA SER A 175 -5.79 -2.88 0.00
C SER A 175 -5.90 -2.63 -1.51
N ILE A 176 -6.44 -1.49 -1.92
CA ILE A 176 -6.51 -1.07 -3.33
C ILE A 176 -5.37 -0.10 -3.66
N HIS A 177 -5.18 0.90 -2.79
CA HIS A 177 -4.21 1.96 -2.99
C HIS A 177 -2.77 1.44 -3.08
N ASP A 178 -2.37 0.53 -2.16
CA ASP A 178 -0.97 0.14 -2.05
C ASP A 178 -0.45 -0.65 -3.27
N PRO A 179 -1.18 -1.62 -3.87
CA PRO A 179 -0.77 -2.23 -5.12
C PRO A 179 -0.63 -1.24 -6.28
N ILE A 180 -1.55 -0.27 -6.37
CA ILE A 180 -1.49 0.78 -7.40
C ILE A 180 -0.31 1.72 -7.13
N ALA A 181 -0.09 2.11 -5.87
CA ALA A 181 1.04 2.95 -5.50
C ALA A 181 2.39 2.24 -5.76
N ASN A 182 2.47 0.95 -5.46
CA ASN A 182 3.66 0.13 -5.73
C ASN A 182 4.03 0.11 -7.21
N LEU A 183 3.04 -0.01 -8.11
CA LEU A 183 3.29 -0.03 -9.55
C LEU A 183 4.09 1.21 -10.01
N PHE A 184 3.85 2.35 -9.38
CA PHE A 184 4.50 3.62 -9.69
C PHE A 184 5.56 4.03 -8.64
N HIS A 185 5.84 3.15 -7.66
CA HIS A 185 6.86 3.41 -6.67
C HIS A 185 8.25 3.26 -7.29
N ARG A 186 9.08 4.31 -7.21
CA ARG A 186 10.44 4.30 -7.74
C ARG A 186 11.36 5.01 -6.75
N ARG A 187 12.54 4.47 -6.57
CA ARG A 187 13.60 5.13 -5.81
C ARG A 187 14.13 6.30 -6.63
N ARG A 188 13.83 7.51 -6.18
CA ARG A 188 14.25 8.73 -6.87
C ARG A 188 15.77 8.91 -6.89
N ASP A 189 16.42 8.40 -5.86
CA ASP A 189 17.82 8.69 -5.56
C ASP A 189 18.83 7.79 -6.30
N GLN A 190 18.37 6.78 -7.02
CA GLN A 190 19.21 5.77 -7.67
C GLN A 190 18.96 5.63 -9.18
N GLN A 191 18.17 6.51 -9.79
CA GLN A 191 17.81 6.40 -11.21
C GLN A 191 18.03 7.71 -11.94
N SER A 192 18.63 7.61 -13.14
CA SER A 192 18.73 8.71 -14.10
C SER A 192 17.34 9.17 -14.58
N ALA A 193 17.28 10.33 -15.21
CA ALA A 193 16.03 10.85 -15.79
C ALA A 193 15.47 9.93 -16.89
N SER A 194 16.35 9.28 -17.66
CA SER A 194 15.98 8.33 -18.71
C SER A 194 15.34 7.07 -18.13
N GLU A 195 15.99 6.44 -17.14
CA GLU A 195 15.46 5.25 -16.45
C GLU A 195 14.13 5.53 -15.78
N ARG A 196 13.94 6.73 -15.23
CA ARG A 196 12.65 7.14 -14.64
C ARG A 196 11.54 7.27 -15.69
N ARG A 197 11.85 7.76 -16.89
CA ARG A 197 10.87 7.82 -17.99
C ARG A 197 10.51 6.42 -18.45
N HIS A 198 11.49 5.57 -18.70
CA HIS A 198 11.29 4.18 -19.12
C HIS A 198 10.41 3.42 -18.10
N ALA A 199 10.79 3.46 -16.83
CA ALA A 199 10.06 2.82 -15.75
C ALA A 199 8.61 3.34 -15.59
N ARG A 200 8.36 4.62 -15.93
CA ARG A 200 7.00 5.16 -15.95
C ARG A 200 6.19 4.59 -17.11
N THR A 201 6.78 4.48 -18.29
CA THR A 201 6.15 3.87 -19.46
C THR A 201 5.79 2.41 -19.19
N GLU A 202 6.71 1.63 -18.63
CA GLU A 202 6.44 0.25 -18.23
C GLU A 202 5.26 0.15 -17.23
N ALA A 203 5.25 1.02 -16.20
CA ALA A 203 4.17 1.05 -15.22
C ALA A 203 2.82 1.39 -15.85
N LEU A 204 2.77 2.30 -16.83
CA LEU A 204 1.57 2.63 -17.58
C LEU A 204 1.11 1.48 -18.47
N THR A 205 2.04 0.78 -19.13
CA THR A 205 1.75 -0.41 -19.92
C THR A 205 1.17 -1.53 -19.05
N LEU A 206 1.79 -1.81 -17.89
CA LEU A 206 1.28 -2.79 -16.93
C LEU A 206 -0.11 -2.41 -16.41
N TRP A 207 -0.33 -1.12 -16.15
CA TRP A 207 -1.66 -0.61 -15.77
C TRP A 207 -2.68 -0.87 -16.88
N SER A 208 -2.37 -0.51 -18.12
CA SER A 208 -3.26 -0.72 -19.28
C SER A 208 -3.61 -2.19 -19.45
N ASN A 209 -2.62 -3.07 -19.41
CA ASN A 209 -2.82 -4.53 -19.51
C ASN A 209 -3.69 -5.07 -18.37
N ALA A 210 -3.44 -4.62 -17.13
CA ALA A 210 -4.20 -5.07 -15.97
C ALA A 210 -5.65 -4.57 -15.96
N THR A 211 -5.93 -3.41 -16.56
CA THR A 211 -7.26 -2.76 -16.50
C THR A 211 -8.05 -2.86 -17.79
N GLY A 212 -7.43 -3.24 -18.91
CA GLY A 212 -8.01 -3.18 -20.25
C GLY A 212 -8.26 -1.75 -20.73
N ALA A 213 -7.67 -0.74 -20.07
CA ALA A 213 -7.84 0.67 -20.39
C ALA A 213 -6.66 1.16 -21.24
N VAL A 214 -6.92 1.62 -22.43
CA VAL A 214 -5.94 2.37 -23.21
C VAL A 214 -5.80 3.74 -22.55
N LEU A 215 -4.64 4.01 -21.94
CA LEU A 215 -4.25 5.35 -21.56
C LEU A 215 -3.65 5.98 -22.83
N SER A 216 -4.52 6.49 -23.74
CA SER A 216 -4.06 7.32 -24.85
C SER A 216 -3.32 8.54 -24.29
N ALA A 217 -2.14 8.78 -24.86
CA ALA A 217 -1.31 9.94 -24.60
C ALA A 217 -2.04 11.26 -24.88
#